data_17bba8b250623aac77d8ae21c06482e9
#
_entry.id   17bba8b250623aac77d8ae21c06482e9
#
_cell.length_a   1.000
_cell.length_b   1.000
_cell.length_c   1.000
_cell.angle_alpha   90.00
_cell.angle_beta   90.00
_cell.angle_gamma   90.00
#
_symmetry.space_group_name_H-M   'P 1'
#
loop_
_entity.id
_entity.type
_entity.pdbx_description
1 polymer ?
#
loop_
_entity_poly.entity_id
_entity_poly.type
_entity_poly.pdbx_seq_one_letter_code
_entity_poly.pdbx_strand_id
1 'polypeptide(L)'
;MAMVSTSRVKGLFVNALKGFSLRCRDKNSSSAFPNQSIFVFLLFTVYCLLLSGCGYTLHGKAALPFNEIQIERIENRTLEPKLQDRFHRVITEEFLKNGITVSPKAEYKLSGTITFFEMHVLAERDVAVEYEIVMRGDFKLVGPSGYTKDLKGIGSPFIVSFPGSGLLENVLAFKELASERALRDMATEIVGILIYSVRKADSSNGGYK
;
A
#
# COMPACT_ATOMS: atom_id res chain seq x y z
N MET A 1 25.01 -19.11 13.27
CA MET A 1 25.20 -20.55 13.08
C MET A 1 24.01 -21.28 13.70
N ALA A 2 22.98 -21.57 12.90
CA ALA A 2 21.95 -22.57 13.14
C ALA A 2 21.11 -22.68 11.85
N MET A 3 21.46 -23.65 11.01
CA MET A 3 20.64 -24.14 9.89
C MET A 3 19.44 -24.87 10.49
N VAL A 4 18.21 -24.44 10.17
CA VAL A 4 17.00 -25.22 10.43
C VAL A 4 16.53 -25.83 9.12
N SER A 5 16.56 -27.14 9.12
CA SER A 5 16.28 -28.09 8.06
C SER A 5 14.82 -28.03 7.59
N THR A 6 14.61 -27.82 6.30
CA THR A 6 13.31 -27.78 5.58
C THR A 6 12.78 -29.16 5.16
N SER A 7 13.10 -30.24 5.86
CA SER A 7 12.77 -31.62 5.42
C SER A 7 11.54 -32.26 6.06
N ARG A 8 10.73 -31.53 6.88
CA ARG A 8 9.59 -32.15 7.61
C ARG A 8 8.20 -31.88 7.04
N VAL A 9 8.05 -31.10 6.00
CA VAL A 9 6.70 -30.76 5.47
C VAL A 9 6.26 -31.65 4.30
N LYS A 10 7.17 -32.39 3.67
CA LYS A 10 6.83 -33.29 2.54
C LYS A 10 6.26 -34.67 2.94
N GLY A 11 6.33 -35.05 4.20
CA GLY A 11 5.86 -36.37 4.67
C GLY A 11 4.38 -36.47 5.05
N LEU A 12 3.68 -35.34 5.25
CA LEU A 12 2.31 -35.35 5.75
C LEU A 12 1.24 -35.40 4.64
N PHE A 13 1.59 -35.09 3.40
CA PHE A 13 0.63 -35.05 2.28
C PHE A 13 0.47 -36.36 1.54
N VAL A 14 1.38 -37.32 1.70
CA VAL A 14 1.36 -38.60 0.97
C VAL A 14 0.51 -39.67 1.66
N ASN A 15 0.25 -39.54 2.97
CA ASN A 15 -0.50 -40.55 3.72
C ASN A 15 -2.02 -40.34 3.76
N ALA A 16 -2.54 -39.23 3.24
CA ALA A 16 -3.99 -38.96 3.20
C ALA A 16 -4.71 -39.61 2.01
N LEU A 17 -3.97 -40.14 1.02
CA LEU A 17 -4.55 -40.69 -0.21
C LEU A 17 -4.62 -42.22 -0.28
N LYS A 18 -4.19 -42.96 0.76
CA LYS A 18 -4.16 -44.44 0.76
C LYS A 18 -5.33 -45.10 1.48
N GLY A 19 -6.33 -44.36 1.97
CA GLY A 19 -7.42 -44.90 2.77
C GLY A 19 -8.79 -45.00 2.10
N PHE A 20 -8.94 -44.64 0.81
CA PHE A 20 -10.25 -44.72 0.16
C PHE A 20 -10.35 -45.95 -0.75
N SER A 21 -10.51 -47.12 -0.12
CA SER A 21 -10.87 -48.38 -0.77
C SER A 21 -12.39 -48.39 -1.01
N LEU A 22 -12.80 -48.21 -2.24
CA LEU A 22 -14.18 -48.36 -2.68
C LEU A 22 -14.56 -49.85 -2.62
N ARG A 23 -15.24 -50.23 -1.55
CA ARG A 23 -15.92 -51.53 -1.48
C ARG A 23 -17.29 -51.41 -2.21
N CYS A 24 -17.31 -51.79 -3.47
CA CYS A 24 -18.55 -52.06 -4.16
C CYS A 24 -19.36 -53.15 -3.44
N ARG A 25 -20.49 -52.80 -2.86
CA ARG A 25 -21.49 -53.74 -2.41
C ARG A 25 -22.76 -53.49 -3.24
N ASP A 26 -22.94 -54.35 -4.23
CA ASP A 26 -24.22 -54.49 -4.90
C ASP A 26 -25.29 -54.86 -3.87
N LYS A 27 -26.34 -54.05 -3.77
CA LYS A 27 -27.65 -54.50 -3.39
C LYS A 27 -28.71 -53.61 -4.03
N ASN A 28 -29.34 -54.20 -5.02
CA ASN A 28 -30.58 -53.88 -5.63
C ASN A 28 -31.64 -53.37 -4.64
N SER A 29 -32.10 -52.15 -4.82
CA SER A 29 -33.43 -51.70 -4.36
C SER A 29 -33.81 -50.45 -5.15
N SER A 30 -34.77 -50.66 -6.00
CA SER A 30 -35.48 -49.65 -6.74
C SER A 30 -36.21 -48.67 -5.84
N SER A 31 -35.91 -47.38 -5.92
CA SER A 31 -36.89 -46.27 -5.86
C SER A 31 -36.20 -44.94 -6.14
N ALA A 32 -36.54 -44.41 -7.27
CA ALA A 32 -36.72 -43.00 -7.67
C ALA A 32 -36.21 -41.90 -6.74
N PHE A 33 -34.95 -41.41 -6.98
CA PHE A 33 -34.60 -40.00 -6.84
C PHE A 33 -33.41 -39.67 -7.74
N PRO A 34 -33.64 -39.34 -9.05
CA PRO A 34 -32.54 -38.90 -9.92
C PRO A 34 -32.00 -37.50 -9.56
N ASN A 35 -32.72 -36.77 -8.68
CA ASN A 35 -32.36 -35.38 -8.36
C ASN A 35 -31.22 -35.18 -7.33
N GLN A 36 -30.96 -36.17 -6.49
CA GLN A 36 -29.95 -36.01 -5.43
C GLN A 36 -28.52 -35.95 -6.00
N SER A 37 -28.22 -36.76 -6.99
CA SER A 37 -26.90 -36.76 -7.64
C SER A 37 -26.65 -35.47 -8.46
N ILE A 38 -27.70 -34.99 -9.13
CA ILE A 38 -27.63 -33.73 -9.88
C ILE A 38 -27.44 -32.55 -8.94
N PHE A 39 -28.13 -32.56 -7.80
CA PHE A 39 -28.01 -31.50 -6.80
C PHE A 39 -26.60 -31.43 -6.17
N VAL A 40 -26.02 -32.58 -5.85
CA VAL A 40 -24.64 -32.67 -5.34
C VAL A 40 -23.64 -32.20 -6.40
N PHE A 41 -23.83 -32.54 -7.66
CA PHE A 41 -22.97 -32.10 -8.76
C PHE A 41 -23.06 -30.57 -8.97
N LEU A 42 -24.25 -30.01 -8.88
CA LEU A 42 -24.51 -28.58 -8.99
C LEU A 42 -23.91 -27.81 -7.83
N LEU A 43 -24.00 -28.33 -6.61
CA LEU A 43 -23.34 -27.75 -5.42
C LEU A 43 -21.82 -27.79 -5.57
N PHE A 44 -21.26 -28.87 -6.09
CA PHE A 44 -19.81 -29.00 -6.30
C PHE A 44 -19.30 -28.05 -7.39
N THR A 45 -20.07 -27.87 -8.50
CA THR A 45 -19.68 -26.88 -9.53
C THR A 45 -19.76 -25.44 -9.03
N VAL A 46 -20.77 -25.08 -8.24
CA VAL A 46 -20.87 -23.75 -7.60
C VAL A 46 -19.72 -23.53 -6.64
N TYR A 47 -19.35 -24.55 -5.84
CA TYR A 47 -18.20 -24.49 -4.93
C TYR A 47 -16.88 -24.30 -5.70
N CYS A 48 -16.65 -25.00 -6.80
CA CYS A 48 -15.47 -24.81 -7.65
C CYS A 48 -15.42 -23.41 -8.30
N LEU A 49 -16.58 -22.85 -8.70
CA LEU A 49 -16.67 -21.50 -9.25
C LEU A 49 -16.35 -20.41 -8.20
N LEU A 50 -16.73 -20.63 -6.94
CA LEU A 50 -16.40 -19.72 -5.84
C LEU A 50 -14.91 -19.74 -5.51
N LEU A 51 -14.20 -20.85 -5.70
CA LEU A 51 -12.76 -20.95 -5.50
C LEU A 51 -11.93 -20.31 -6.63
N SER A 52 -12.51 -20.16 -7.82
CA SER A 52 -11.83 -19.57 -9.00
C SER A 52 -11.81 -18.03 -8.97
N GLY A 53 -12.53 -17.38 -8.04
CA GLY A 53 -12.78 -15.94 -8.04
C GLY A 53 -11.69 -15.04 -7.44
N CYS A 54 -10.62 -15.58 -6.84
CA CYS A 54 -9.56 -14.75 -6.25
C CYS A 54 -8.34 -14.65 -7.15
N GLY A 55 -8.47 -13.97 -8.28
CA GLY A 55 -7.33 -13.51 -9.07
C GLY A 55 -6.60 -12.33 -8.44
N TYR A 56 -6.19 -12.42 -7.16
CA TYR A 56 -5.24 -11.47 -6.61
C TYR A 56 -3.88 -11.71 -7.25
N THR A 57 -3.55 -10.93 -8.26
CA THR A 57 -2.17 -10.79 -8.69
C THR A 57 -1.43 -10.03 -7.59
N LEU A 58 -0.65 -10.74 -6.79
CA LEU A 58 0.39 -10.13 -5.97
C LEU A 58 1.35 -9.44 -6.96
N HIS A 59 1.14 -8.15 -7.16
CA HIS A 59 2.09 -7.34 -7.90
C HIS A 59 3.35 -7.26 -7.04
N GLY A 60 4.30 -8.13 -7.35
CA GLY A 60 5.67 -7.96 -6.91
C GLY A 60 6.15 -6.55 -7.29
N LYS A 61 7.15 -6.06 -6.57
CA LYS A 61 7.79 -4.73 -6.64
C LYS A 61 7.35 -3.94 -7.87
N ALA A 62 6.67 -2.81 -7.65
CA ALA A 62 6.22 -1.97 -8.74
C ALA A 62 7.40 -1.69 -9.68
N ALA A 63 7.31 -2.14 -10.92
CA ALA A 63 8.33 -1.87 -11.91
C ALA A 63 8.25 -0.38 -12.28
N LEU A 64 9.01 0.43 -11.53
CA LEU A 64 9.33 1.78 -11.95
C LEU A 64 10.42 1.70 -13.02
N PRO A 65 10.48 2.62 -13.99
CA PRO A 65 11.54 2.64 -15.01
C PRO A 65 12.88 3.05 -14.44
N PHE A 66 12.93 3.39 -13.15
CA PHE A 66 14.15 3.73 -12.45
C PHE A 66 14.22 2.97 -11.12
N ASN A 67 15.42 2.51 -10.79
CA ASN A 67 15.72 1.86 -9.52
C ASN A 67 16.34 2.81 -8.49
N GLU A 68 16.70 4.02 -8.94
CA GLU A 68 17.36 5.02 -8.12
C GLU A 68 16.71 6.39 -8.31
N ILE A 69 16.62 7.14 -7.22
CA ILE A 69 16.11 8.51 -7.20
C ILE A 69 16.99 9.37 -6.30
N GLN A 70 17.20 10.63 -6.69
CA GLN A 70 17.77 11.66 -5.86
C GLN A 70 16.65 12.48 -5.25
N ILE A 71 16.65 12.64 -3.93
CA ILE A 71 15.77 13.60 -3.27
C ILE A 71 16.58 14.88 -3.10
N GLU A 72 16.18 15.92 -3.84
CA GLU A 72 16.76 17.26 -3.70
C GLU A 72 16.23 17.95 -2.44
N ARG A 73 16.63 19.20 -2.25
CA ARG A 73 16.19 20.00 -1.12
C ARG A 73 14.67 20.18 -1.15
N ILE A 74 14.02 19.80 -0.04
CA ILE A 74 12.61 20.09 0.20
C ILE A 74 12.52 21.41 0.95
N GLU A 75 11.73 22.34 0.44
CA GLU A 75 11.47 23.62 1.08
C GLU A 75 10.27 23.52 2.03
N ASN A 76 10.32 24.27 3.13
CA ASN A 76 9.20 24.45 4.03
C ASN A 76 8.81 25.93 4.03
N ARG A 77 7.60 26.21 3.53
CA ARG A 77 7.03 27.58 3.53
C ARG A 77 5.95 27.77 4.59
N THR A 78 5.87 26.84 5.53
CA THR A 78 4.92 26.89 6.65
C THR A 78 5.59 27.42 7.91
N LEU A 79 4.78 27.73 8.92
CA LEU A 79 5.29 28.14 10.24
C LEU A 79 5.68 26.95 11.12
N GLU A 80 5.34 25.72 10.73
CA GLU A 80 5.71 24.53 11.50
C GLU A 80 7.18 24.17 11.26
N PRO A 81 8.00 24.12 12.31
CA PRO A 81 9.43 23.92 12.16
C PRO A 81 9.77 22.47 11.77
N LYS A 82 10.89 22.29 11.07
CA LYS A 82 11.50 21.00 10.74
C LYS A 82 10.64 20.04 9.89
N LEU A 83 9.55 20.50 9.29
CA LEU A 83 8.72 19.65 8.42
C LEU A 83 9.53 19.13 7.23
N GLN A 84 10.41 19.92 6.64
CA GLN A 84 11.24 19.52 5.51
C GLN A 84 12.16 18.34 5.85
N ASP A 85 12.77 18.35 7.04
CA ASP A 85 13.71 17.30 7.46
C ASP A 85 12.95 16.00 7.77
N ARG A 86 11.80 16.12 8.42
CA ARG A 86 10.91 15.01 8.73
C ARG A 86 10.36 14.40 7.44
N PHE A 87 9.92 15.24 6.51
CA PHE A 87 9.41 14.77 5.22
C PHE A 87 10.49 14.09 4.39
N HIS A 88 11.71 14.65 4.35
CA HIS A 88 12.84 14.02 3.66
C HIS A 88 13.12 12.61 4.19
N ARG A 89 13.06 12.39 5.49
CA ARG A 89 13.20 11.07 6.10
C ARG A 89 12.06 10.13 5.67
N VAL A 90 10.83 10.59 5.79
CA VAL A 90 9.63 9.78 5.49
C VAL A 90 9.54 9.38 4.02
N ILE A 91 9.82 10.31 3.09
CA ILE A 91 9.80 10.02 1.65
C ILE A 91 10.94 9.07 1.25
N THR A 92 12.09 9.19 1.90
CA THR A 92 13.22 8.25 1.71
C THR A 92 12.82 6.84 2.15
N GLU A 93 12.20 6.69 3.32
CA GLU A 93 11.69 5.40 3.81
C GLU A 93 10.66 4.82 2.85
N GLU A 94 9.76 5.64 2.30
CA GLU A 94 8.71 5.18 1.41
C GLU A 94 9.27 4.71 0.05
N PHE A 95 10.28 5.40 -0.52
CA PHE A 95 10.97 4.91 -1.71
C PHE A 95 11.67 3.58 -1.46
N LEU A 96 12.38 3.44 -0.34
CA LEU A 96 13.08 2.20 0.03
C LEU A 96 12.11 1.03 0.20
N LYS A 97 10.94 1.23 0.81
CA LYS A 97 9.89 0.20 0.91
C LYS A 97 9.40 -0.29 -0.45
N ASN A 98 9.35 0.60 -1.42
CA ASN A 98 8.96 0.28 -2.79
C ASN A 98 10.14 -0.25 -3.64
N GLY A 99 11.32 -0.48 -3.05
CA GLY A 99 12.49 -1.06 -3.70
C GLY A 99 13.29 -0.06 -4.54
N ILE A 100 13.10 1.25 -4.32
CA ILE A 100 13.83 2.32 -5.01
C ILE A 100 14.93 2.81 -4.07
N THR A 101 16.16 2.82 -4.57
CA THR A 101 17.32 3.30 -3.80
C THR A 101 17.42 4.81 -3.90
N VAL A 102 17.63 5.48 -2.76
CA VAL A 102 17.89 6.93 -2.75
C VAL A 102 19.40 7.15 -2.90
N SER A 103 19.81 7.79 -3.98
CA SER A 103 21.22 8.00 -4.35
C SER A 103 21.45 9.45 -4.80
N PRO A 104 22.53 10.12 -4.35
CA PRO A 104 22.84 11.49 -4.77
C PRO A 104 23.30 11.59 -6.23
N LYS A 105 23.53 10.46 -6.91
CA LYS A 105 23.96 10.41 -8.30
C LYS A 105 22.86 9.94 -9.25
N ALA A 106 21.64 9.74 -8.76
CA ALA A 106 20.52 9.28 -9.57
C ALA A 106 20.12 10.32 -10.62
N GLU A 107 19.71 9.83 -11.79
CA GLU A 107 19.27 10.69 -12.90
C GLU A 107 17.89 11.30 -12.65
N TYR A 108 17.04 10.61 -11.87
CA TYR A 108 15.74 11.13 -11.48
C TYR A 108 15.86 11.92 -10.19
N LYS A 109 15.34 13.15 -10.22
CA LYS A 109 15.46 14.10 -9.11
C LYS A 109 14.08 14.55 -8.66
N LEU A 110 13.78 14.35 -7.40
CA LEU A 110 12.56 14.82 -6.76
C LEU A 110 12.88 16.07 -5.93
N SER A 111 12.24 17.18 -6.25
CA SER A 111 12.24 18.41 -5.47
C SER A 111 10.82 18.75 -5.02
N GLY A 112 10.66 19.59 -4.02
CA GLY A 112 9.33 19.99 -3.57
C GLY A 112 9.31 21.07 -2.52
N THR A 113 8.10 21.54 -2.24
CA THR A 113 7.83 22.58 -1.26
C THR A 113 6.59 22.21 -0.47
N ILE A 114 6.68 22.18 0.85
CA ILE A 114 5.52 22.11 1.73
C ILE A 114 4.94 23.50 1.83
N THR A 115 3.71 23.69 1.32
CA THR A 115 3.10 25.01 1.13
C THR A 115 2.09 25.36 2.21
N PHE A 116 1.53 24.33 2.88
CA PHE A 116 0.46 24.52 3.84
C PHE A 116 0.57 23.53 4.99
N PHE A 117 0.38 24.04 6.22
CA PHE A 117 0.25 23.26 7.44
C PHE A 117 -0.65 24.04 8.41
N GLU A 118 -1.76 23.46 8.79
CA GLU A 118 -2.65 24.04 9.79
C GLU A 118 -3.21 22.96 10.71
N MET A 119 -3.46 23.34 11.95
CA MET A 119 -4.16 22.55 12.95
C MET A 119 -5.48 23.23 13.29
N HIS A 120 -6.58 22.54 13.07
CA HIS A 120 -7.93 23.04 13.32
C HIS A 120 -8.58 22.28 14.47
N VAL A 121 -9.48 22.95 15.20
CA VAL A 121 -10.37 22.30 16.15
C VAL A 121 -11.57 21.76 15.37
N LEU A 122 -11.77 20.44 15.38
CA LEU A 122 -12.91 19.78 14.71
C LEU A 122 -14.16 19.76 15.56
N ALA A 123 -14.02 19.43 16.82
CA ALA A 123 -15.11 19.31 17.76
C ALA A 123 -14.67 19.69 19.17
N GLU A 124 -15.49 20.45 19.85
CA GLU A 124 -15.35 20.78 21.26
C GLU A 124 -16.57 20.23 22.00
N ARG A 125 -16.31 19.29 22.91
CA ARG A 125 -17.33 18.79 23.85
C ARG A 125 -16.78 18.97 25.25
N ASP A 126 -17.65 19.02 26.25
CA ASP A 126 -17.37 19.42 27.63
C ASP A 126 -16.04 18.93 28.25
N VAL A 127 -15.39 17.92 27.68
CA VAL A 127 -14.11 17.36 28.18
C VAL A 127 -13.15 16.91 27.05
N ALA A 128 -13.57 16.78 25.80
CA ALA A 128 -12.75 16.27 24.71
C ALA A 128 -12.74 17.26 23.53
N VAL A 129 -11.54 17.72 23.20
CA VAL A 129 -11.29 18.53 22.01
C VAL A 129 -10.65 17.65 20.97
N GLU A 130 -11.20 17.61 19.77
CA GLU A 130 -10.67 16.89 18.64
C GLU A 130 -10.01 17.88 17.68
N TYR A 131 -8.77 17.59 17.29
CA TYR A 131 -7.99 18.41 16.38
C TYR A 131 -7.76 17.69 15.07
N GLU A 132 -7.64 18.47 14.02
CA GLU A 132 -7.30 18.04 12.66
C GLU A 132 -6.01 18.71 12.21
N ILE A 133 -5.15 17.96 11.53
CA ILE A 133 -4.00 18.51 10.83
C ILE A 133 -4.22 18.39 9.33
N VAL A 134 -4.15 19.52 8.64
CA VAL A 134 -4.20 19.61 7.19
C VAL A 134 -2.82 20.04 6.68
N MET A 135 -2.27 19.27 5.72
CA MET A 135 -0.97 19.53 5.13
C MET A 135 -1.06 19.43 3.61
N ARG A 136 -0.34 20.30 2.89
CA ARG A 136 -0.23 20.28 1.43
C ARG A 136 1.17 20.64 0.98
N GLY A 137 1.55 20.12 -0.19
CA GLY A 137 2.82 20.46 -0.84
C GLY A 137 2.76 20.31 -2.36
N ASP A 138 3.68 20.97 -3.01
CA ASP A 138 3.89 20.88 -4.46
C ASP A 138 5.26 20.22 -4.69
N PHE A 139 5.28 19.23 -5.58
CA PHE A 139 6.49 18.46 -5.87
C PHE A 139 6.73 18.37 -7.37
N LYS A 140 7.96 18.12 -7.73
CA LYS A 140 8.39 18.01 -9.12
C LYS A 140 9.42 16.90 -9.25
N LEU A 141 9.15 15.95 -10.15
CA LEU A 141 10.12 14.97 -10.59
C LEU A 141 10.72 15.42 -11.91
N VAL A 142 12.04 15.46 -11.99
CA VAL A 142 12.82 15.70 -13.21
C VAL A 142 13.60 14.42 -13.50
N GLY A 143 13.54 13.95 -14.74
CA GLY A 143 14.25 12.77 -15.20
C GLY A 143 15.16 13.07 -16.41
N PRO A 144 15.83 12.04 -16.93
CA PRO A 144 16.68 12.15 -18.11
C PRO A 144 15.86 12.61 -19.33
N SER A 145 16.56 13.13 -20.34
CA SER A 145 15.96 13.58 -21.61
C SER A 145 14.88 14.66 -21.46
N GLY A 146 14.92 15.45 -20.38
CA GLY A 146 13.95 16.52 -20.12
C GLY A 146 12.59 16.05 -19.60
N TYR A 147 12.47 14.80 -19.19
CA TYR A 147 11.25 14.32 -18.53
C TYR A 147 10.95 15.15 -17.29
N THR A 148 9.73 15.62 -17.19
CA THR A 148 9.27 16.40 -16.04
C THR A 148 7.86 15.98 -15.67
N LYS A 149 7.62 15.78 -14.38
CA LYS A 149 6.30 15.49 -13.82
C LYS A 149 6.03 16.41 -12.63
N ASP A 150 5.04 17.28 -12.79
CA ASP A 150 4.58 18.14 -11.71
C ASP A 150 3.48 17.44 -10.91
N LEU A 151 3.57 17.53 -9.59
CA LEU A 151 2.67 16.98 -8.58
C LEU A 151 2.21 18.16 -7.72
N LYS A 152 1.08 18.75 -8.06
CA LYS A 152 0.57 19.97 -7.39
C LYS A 152 -0.53 19.63 -6.40
N GLY A 153 -0.53 20.31 -5.26
CA GLY A 153 -1.56 20.20 -4.26
C GLY A 153 -1.62 18.83 -3.58
N ILE A 154 -0.50 18.10 -3.56
CA ILE A 154 -0.43 16.84 -2.84
C ILE A 154 -0.61 17.12 -1.36
N GLY A 155 -1.57 16.45 -0.75
CA GLY A 155 -1.86 16.59 0.66
C GLY A 155 -2.15 15.27 1.30
N SER A 156 -2.31 15.25 2.61
CA SER A 156 -2.89 14.09 3.25
C SER A 156 -4.30 13.91 2.70
N PRO A 157 -4.60 12.81 1.99
CA PRO A 157 -5.96 12.54 1.49
C PRO A 157 -6.94 12.34 2.63
N PHE A 158 -6.43 12.11 3.81
CA PHE A 158 -7.18 11.89 5.03
C PHE A 158 -6.85 12.97 6.06
N ILE A 159 -7.89 13.55 6.61
CA ILE A 159 -7.79 14.39 7.80
C ILE A 159 -7.22 13.51 8.92
N VAL A 160 -6.07 13.91 9.45
CA VAL A 160 -5.48 13.21 10.59
C VAL A 160 -5.98 13.88 11.85
N SER A 161 -6.96 13.26 12.50
CA SER A 161 -7.51 13.75 13.77
C SER A 161 -6.84 13.07 14.97
N PHE A 162 -6.78 13.80 16.07
CA PHE A 162 -6.30 13.28 17.35
C PHE A 162 -7.09 13.90 18.52
N PRO A 163 -7.35 13.11 19.58
CA PRO A 163 -8.09 13.60 20.73
C PRO A 163 -7.25 14.60 21.52
N GLY A 164 -7.81 15.76 21.84
CA GLY A 164 -7.25 16.71 22.77
C GLY A 164 -7.53 16.25 24.19
N SER A 165 -6.55 15.75 24.92
CA SER A 165 -6.65 15.61 26.36
C SER A 165 -6.27 16.95 26.98
N GLY A 166 -6.98 17.41 28.02
CA GLY A 166 -6.81 18.72 28.61
C GLY A 166 -5.41 19.11 29.14
N LEU A 167 -4.39 18.27 28.94
CA LEU A 167 -3.00 18.55 29.25
C LEU A 167 -2.25 18.94 27.96
N LEU A 168 -1.63 20.12 27.97
CA LEU A 168 -0.87 20.65 26.83
C LEU A 168 0.20 19.67 26.30
N GLU A 169 0.87 18.96 27.19
CA GLU A 169 1.89 17.97 26.85
C GLU A 169 1.33 16.86 25.95
N ASN A 170 0.12 16.39 26.25
CA ASN A 170 -0.54 15.36 25.45
C ASN A 170 -0.94 15.90 24.06
N VAL A 171 -1.42 17.14 23.99
CA VAL A 171 -1.76 17.79 22.71
C VAL A 171 -0.53 17.91 21.81
N LEU A 172 0.62 18.30 22.38
CA LEU A 172 1.87 18.40 21.63
C LEU A 172 2.34 17.02 21.13
N ALA A 173 2.28 16.00 21.97
CA ALA A 173 2.65 14.65 21.58
C ALA A 173 1.74 14.08 20.46
N PHE A 174 0.43 14.30 20.58
CA PHE A 174 -0.51 13.88 19.54
C PHE A 174 -0.35 14.68 18.24
N LYS A 175 -0.10 15.99 18.32
CA LYS A 175 0.22 16.83 17.16
C LYS A 175 1.44 16.27 16.41
N GLU A 176 2.48 15.91 17.13
CA GLU A 176 3.71 15.34 16.56
C GLU A 176 3.41 14.02 15.82
N LEU A 177 2.69 13.10 16.47
CA LEU A 177 2.30 11.83 15.89
C LEU A 177 1.38 12.01 14.67
N ALA A 178 0.42 12.91 14.74
CA ALA A 178 -0.50 13.20 13.67
C ALA A 178 0.21 13.84 12.47
N SER A 179 1.15 14.76 12.74
CA SER A 179 2.01 15.36 11.70
C SER A 179 2.86 14.30 10.99
N GLU A 180 3.42 13.35 11.73
CA GLU A 180 4.20 12.24 11.16
C GLU A 180 3.34 11.36 10.24
N ARG A 181 2.09 11.08 10.62
CA ARG A 181 1.13 10.35 9.78
C ARG A 181 0.80 11.12 8.50
N ALA A 182 0.48 12.41 8.61
CA ALA A 182 0.19 13.26 7.45
C ALA A 182 1.36 13.32 6.47
N LEU A 183 2.60 13.41 6.96
CA LEU A 183 3.81 13.35 6.12
C LEU A 183 3.94 11.98 5.44
N ARG A 184 3.64 10.90 6.13
CA ARG A 184 3.69 9.52 5.57
C ARG A 184 2.64 9.30 4.50
N ASP A 185 1.43 9.79 4.71
CA ASP A 185 0.35 9.71 3.72
C ASP A 185 0.71 10.49 2.47
N MET A 186 1.24 11.71 2.62
CA MET A 186 1.75 12.52 1.50
C MET A 186 2.88 11.81 0.73
N ALA A 187 3.83 11.19 1.42
CA ALA A 187 4.91 10.43 0.79
C ALA A 187 4.36 9.22 0.01
N THR A 188 3.42 8.48 0.60
CA THR A 188 2.76 7.33 -0.03
C THR A 188 2.00 7.75 -1.30
N GLU A 189 1.30 8.88 -1.26
CA GLU A 189 0.59 9.44 -2.41
C GLU A 189 1.56 9.80 -3.54
N ILE A 190 2.66 10.51 -3.23
CA ILE A 190 3.68 10.87 -4.23
C ILE A 190 4.25 9.61 -4.89
N VAL A 191 4.71 8.65 -4.11
CA VAL A 191 5.29 7.40 -4.63
C VAL A 191 4.25 6.64 -5.47
N GLY A 192 3.00 6.57 -5.00
CA GLY A 192 1.89 5.95 -5.73
C GLY A 192 1.63 6.60 -7.09
N ILE A 193 1.57 7.93 -7.15
CA ILE A 193 1.37 8.68 -8.41
C ILE A 193 2.55 8.44 -9.36
N LEU A 194 3.78 8.44 -8.86
CA LEU A 194 4.96 8.20 -9.68
C LEU A 194 4.95 6.79 -10.28
N ILE A 195 4.67 5.77 -9.48
CA ILE A 195 4.53 4.38 -9.93
C ILE A 195 3.46 4.24 -11.02
N TYR A 196 2.29 4.86 -10.81
CA TYR A 196 1.18 4.77 -11.74
C TYR A 196 1.45 5.53 -13.05
N SER A 197 2.01 6.73 -12.97
CA SER A 197 2.23 7.59 -14.15
C SER A 197 3.23 6.99 -15.12
N VAL A 198 4.24 6.33 -14.61
CA VAL A 198 5.28 5.71 -15.44
C VAL A 198 4.76 4.44 -16.10
N ARG A 199 4.00 3.60 -15.40
CA ARG A 199 3.35 2.43 -16.01
C ARG A 199 2.47 2.81 -17.19
N LYS A 200 1.79 3.96 -17.13
CA LYS A 200 0.96 4.47 -18.23
C LYS A 200 1.79 4.90 -19.42
N ALA A 201 2.97 5.49 -19.21
CA ALA A 201 3.87 5.89 -20.28
C ALA A 201 4.43 4.67 -21.04
N ASP A 202 4.83 3.61 -20.34
CA ASP A 202 5.34 2.37 -20.95
C ASP A 202 4.26 1.63 -21.75
N SER A 203 3.02 1.59 -21.25
CA SER A 203 1.91 0.96 -21.98
C SER A 203 1.51 1.69 -23.26
N SER A 204 1.75 3.00 -23.34
CA SER A 204 1.50 3.80 -24.56
C SER A 204 2.61 3.64 -25.62
N ASN A 205 3.83 3.31 -25.22
CA ASN A 205 4.96 3.07 -26.13
C ASN A 205 5.12 1.61 -26.57
N GLY A 206 4.48 0.65 -25.89
CA GLY A 206 4.54 -0.78 -26.18
C GLY A 206 3.57 -1.29 -27.24
N GLY A 207 2.79 -0.44 -27.87
CA GLY A 207 1.69 -0.79 -28.76
C GLY A 207 2.03 -1.02 -30.25
N TYR A 208 3.29 -1.05 -30.66
CA TYR A 208 3.68 -1.39 -32.04
C TYR A 208 5.00 -2.17 -32.05
N LYS A 209 4.93 -3.48 -31.89
CA LYS A 209 5.89 -4.42 -32.50
C LYS A 209 5.17 -5.70 -32.84
#